data_368b5943fed8ef2d571775ae0a93a358
#
_entry.id   368b5943fed8ef2d571775ae0a93a358
#
_cell.length_a   1.000
_cell.length_b   1.000
_cell.length_c   1.000
_cell.angle_alpha   90.00
_cell.angle_beta   90.00
_cell.angle_gamma   90.00
#
_symmetry.space_group_name_H-M   'P 1'
#
loop_
_entity.id
_entity.type
_entity.pdbx_description
1 polymer ?
#
loop_
_entity_poly.entity_id
_entity_poly.type
_entity_poly.pdbx_seq_one_letter_code
_entity_poly.pdbx_strand_id
1 'polypeptide(L)'
;MNIKEAKQQILNAIQAYLIKDEFGDYRISIEHQRPVFLLGAPGIGKTAIMEQIAQETGVNLVTYSMSHHTRESALGLPVIVHRNYTGADVQISEYTMSEIVATLYDTIEATGIKEGILFLDEINCVSESLAPAMLQFLQYKVFGLHQVPAGWVVVTAGNPPEFNKSVSEFDIVTLDRVKRVECQPDFGVWKEYAYYAGVHPAIISYLELHPNHYYMVDASDKNNYRFVTARGWEDLSEMMQLYEESGILVDHALAAQYVQNPEFSKGFAEYYDRFNYYREKYDVDAILEGGITAQNIADARAAGTEEAVALMNLLMDGITYTMRSCIQMEKMIRLIHPRMEDILVKINNGLSCRQIISEHIMDCNKSLDKAVRARNISPSNKKIQHWILHNLEAYLDKCTNEGRDNKNRCTVILQNSFNNLLHGANNVTQQSMNGLKYAFDFLENAYGADSNVMKKFIEELKINCHTTNFIKKYGSEQFYRLAGEPVQQPTYNNLYDLNLTDCLLEQE
;
A
#
# COMPACT_ATOMS: atom_id res chain seq x y z
N MET A 1 0.05 -19.63 -9.47
CA MET A 1 1.07 -18.81 -8.75
C MET A 1 0.38 -17.98 -7.68
N ASN A 2 1.12 -17.44 -6.71
CA ASN A 2 0.57 -16.51 -5.74
C ASN A 2 0.51 -15.08 -6.28
N ILE A 3 -0.11 -14.15 -5.54
CA ILE A 3 -0.32 -12.77 -5.99
C ILE A 3 0.99 -11.98 -6.13
N LYS A 4 2.03 -12.29 -5.36
CA LYS A 4 3.36 -11.66 -5.42
C LYS A 4 4.10 -12.05 -6.70
N GLU A 5 4.03 -13.34 -7.06
CA GLU A 5 4.57 -13.83 -8.32
C GLU A 5 3.83 -13.25 -9.53
N ALA A 6 2.49 -13.13 -9.45
CA ALA A 6 1.69 -12.50 -10.48
C ALA A 6 2.04 -11.03 -10.66
N LYS A 7 2.20 -10.28 -9.57
CA LYS A 7 2.69 -8.91 -9.59
C LYS A 7 4.02 -8.78 -10.33
N GLN A 8 4.97 -9.68 -10.06
CA GLN A 8 6.28 -9.68 -10.74
C GLN A 8 6.15 -9.96 -12.24
N GLN A 9 5.26 -10.89 -12.65
CA GLN A 9 5.02 -11.16 -14.08
C GLN A 9 4.41 -9.95 -14.80
N ILE A 10 3.54 -9.21 -14.14
CA ILE A 10 2.96 -7.99 -14.69
C ILE A 10 4.01 -6.88 -14.78
N LEU A 11 4.82 -6.69 -13.74
CA LEU A 11 5.94 -5.74 -13.75
C LEU A 11 6.90 -6.02 -14.91
N ASN A 12 7.30 -7.27 -15.08
CA ASN A 12 8.17 -7.69 -16.19
C ASN A 12 7.54 -7.39 -17.56
N ALA A 13 6.22 -7.61 -17.70
CA ALA A 13 5.51 -7.30 -18.92
C ALA A 13 5.47 -5.80 -19.22
N ILE A 14 5.18 -4.96 -18.19
CA ILE A 14 5.17 -3.51 -18.31
C ILE A 14 6.56 -3.00 -18.70
N GLN A 15 7.61 -3.43 -17.99
CA GLN A 15 8.98 -3.04 -18.30
C GLN A 15 9.35 -3.40 -19.74
N ALA A 16 9.02 -4.62 -20.19
CA ALA A 16 9.33 -5.05 -21.54
C ALA A 16 8.57 -4.25 -22.62
N TYR A 17 7.30 -3.92 -22.37
CA TYR A 17 6.46 -3.18 -23.32
C TYR A 17 6.79 -1.69 -23.41
N LEU A 18 7.40 -1.14 -22.37
CA LEU A 18 7.82 0.27 -22.29
C LEU A 18 9.28 0.47 -22.79
N ILE A 19 9.99 -0.59 -23.20
CA ILE A 19 11.33 -0.44 -23.79
C ILE A 19 11.22 0.33 -25.11
N LYS A 20 12.02 1.39 -25.23
CA LYS A 20 12.16 2.22 -26.41
C LYS A 20 13.43 1.86 -27.21
N ASP A 21 13.37 2.12 -28.50
CA ASP A 21 14.54 2.03 -29.37
C ASP A 21 15.37 3.34 -29.34
N GLU A 22 16.39 3.42 -30.17
CA GLU A 22 17.26 4.59 -30.32
C GLU A 22 16.55 5.84 -30.88
N PHE A 23 15.36 5.70 -31.48
CA PHE A 23 14.55 6.78 -31.99
C PHE A 23 13.49 7.26 -31.00
N GLY A 24 13.33 6.56 -29.85
CA GLY A 24 12.34 6.86 -28.82
C GLY A 24 10.99 6.19 -29.02
N ASP A 25 10.87 5.31 -30.03
CA ASP A 25 9.67 4.53 -30.28
C ASP A 25 9.66 3.24 -29.48
N TYR A 26 8.47 2.76 -29.07
CA TYR A 26 8.37 1.50 -28.34
C TYR A 26 8.75 0.31 -29.25
N ARG A 27 9.67 -0.53 -28.78
CA ARG A 27 10.16 -1.69 -29.56
C ARG A 27 9.06 -2.67 -29.97
N ILE A 28 8.04 -2.81 -29.14
CA ILE A 28 6.87 -3.63 -29.43
C ILE A 28 5.69 -2.66 -29.58
N SER A 29 5.17 -2.57 -30.81
CA SER A 29 4.00 -1.73 -31.08
C SER A 29 2.80 -2.20 -30.27
N ILE A 30 1.90 -1.28 -29.90
CA ILE A 30 0.76 -1.54 -29.01
C ILE A 30 -0.13 -2.69 -29.52
N GLU A 31 -0.24 -2.89 -30.82
CA GLU A 31 -1.02 -3.96 -31.46
C GLU A 31 -0.42 -5.35 -31.21
N HIS A 32 0.90 -5.42 -31.05
CA HIS A 32 1.62 -6.67 -30.77
C HIS A 32 1.82 -6.93 -29.27
N GLN A 33 1.43 -5.99 -28.40
CA GLN A 33 1.45 -6.20 -26.97
C GLN A 33 0.24 -7.04 -26.55
N ARG A 34 0.48 -8.25 -26.06
CA ARG A 34 -0.59 -9.09 -25.52
C ARG A 34 -1.04 -8.55 -24.16
N PRO A 35 -2.34 -8.26 -23.93
CA PRO A 35 -2.85 -7.92 -22.61
C PRO A 35 -2.53 -9.00 -21.60
N VAL A 36 -2.23 -8.61 -20.37
CA VAL A 36 -2.13 -9.58 -19.27
C VAL A 36 -3.53 -9.88 -18.76
N PHE A 37 -3.91 -11.16 -18.70
CA PHE A 37 -5.17 -11.61 -18.13
C PHE A 37 -4.93 -12.31 -16.79
N LEU A 38 -5.28 -11.62 -15.70
CA LEU A 38 -5.14 -12.09 -14.33
C LEU A 38 -6.41 -12.83 -13.91
N LEU A 39 -6.35 -14.14 -13.89
CA LEU A 39 -7.45 -15.01 -13.48
C LEU A 39 -7.22 -15.48 -12.04
N GLY A 40 -8.16 -15.20 -11.14
CA GLY A 40 -8.00 -15.62 -9.76
C GLY A 40 -9.25 -15.43 -8.93
N ALA A 41 -9.29 -16.10 -7.80
CA ALA A 41 -10.39 -16.05 -6.85
C ALA A 41 -10.73 -14.61 -6.39
N PRO A 42 -11.97 -14.30 -5.99
CA PRO A 42 -12.36 -12.99 -5.49
C PRO A 42 -11.63 -12.65 -4.18
N GLY A 43 -11.34 -11.38 -3.95
CA GLY A 43 -10.77 -10.91 -2.67
C GLY A 43 -9.32 -11.27 -2.40
N ILE A 44 -8.52 -11.70 -3.40
CA ILE A 44 -7.09 -12.02 -3.25
C ILE A 44 -6.14 -10.85 -3.54
N GLY A 45 -6.68 -9.64 -3.81
CA GLY A 45 -5.87 -8.44 -4.03
C GLY A 45 -5.52 -8.14 -5.49
N LYS A 46 -6.23 -8.67 -6.50
CA LYS A 46 -5.97 -8.41 -7.93
C LYS A 46 -5.92 -6.92 -8.27
N THR A 47 -6.86 -6.13 -7.76
CA THR A 47 -6.91 -4.67 -7.99
C THR A 47 -5.81 -3.95 -7.20
N ALA A 48 -5.56 -4.35 -5.96
CA ALA A 48 -4.55 -3.74 -5.10
C ALA A 48 -3.13 -3.82 -5.67
N ILE A 49 -2.77 -4.92 -6.34
CA ILE A 49 -1.45 -5.02 -6.98
C ILE A 49 -1.27 -4.06 -8.15
N MET A 50 -2.33 -3.63 -8.83
CA MET A 50 -2.24 -2.63 -9.91
C MET A 50 -1.84 -1.26 -9.37
N GLU A 51 -2.42 -0.84 -8.24
CA GLU A 51 -2.04 0.39 -7.56
C GLU A 51 -0.59 0.35 -7.10
N GLN A 52 -0.15 -0.77 -6.51
CA GLN A 52 1.24 -0.95 -6.11
C GLN A 52 2.20 -0.88 -7.31
N ILE A 53 1.87 -1.53 -8.42
CA ILE A 53 2.68 -1.52 -9.63
C ILE A 53 2.79 -0.10 -10.20
N ALA A 54 1.69 0.63 -10.29
CA ALA A 54 1.68 2.00 -10.78
C ALA A 54 2.55 2.92 -9.92
N GLN A 55 2.48 2.77 -8.59
CA GLN A 55 3.32 3.51 -7.65
C GLN A 55 4.81 3.17 -7.76
N GLU A 56 5.15 1.89 -7.91
CA GLU A 56 6.53 1.43 -8.02
C GLU A 56 7.18 1.84 -9.35
N THR A 57 6.41 1.85 -10.43
CA THR A 57 6.90 2.20 -11.77
C THR A 57 6.76 3.68 -12.11
N GLY A 58 5.98 4.43 -11.33
CA GLY A 58 5.73 5.84 -11.56
C GLY A 58 4.86 6.14 -12.78
N VAL A 59 4.08 5.15 -13.28
CA VAL A 59 3.17 5.32 -14.43
C VAL A 59 1.76 5.63 -13.96
N ASN A 60 0.91 6.12 -14.86
CA ASN A 60 -0.50 6.34 -14.59
C ASN A 60 -1.26 5.02 -14.43
N LEU A 61 -2.36 5.03 -13.67
CA LEU A 61 -3.30 3.94 -13.56
C LEU A 61 -4.72 4.41 -13.85
N VAL A 62 -5.38 3.79 -14.81
CA VAL A 62 -6.81 3.96 -15.08
C VAL A 62 -7.49 2.60 -14.93
N THR A 63 -8.54 2.55 -14.10
CA THR A 63 -9.23 1.32 -13.73
C THR A 63 -10.71 1.41 -14.11
N TYR A 64 -11.21 0.37 -14.77
CA TYR A 64 -12.63 0.20 -15.10
C TYR A 64 -13.12 -1.19 -14.71
N SER A 65 -14.31 -1.28 -14.09
CA SER A 65 -15.04 -2.54 -13.96
C SER A 65 -15.93 -2.74 -15.17
N MET A 66 -15.65 -3.77 -15.94
CA MET A 66 -16.33 -4.02 -17.21
C MET A 66 -17.76 -4.57 -17.04
N SER A 67 -18.11 -5.08 -15.86
CA SER A 67 -19.47 -5.58 -15.56
C SER A 67 -20.55 -4.47 -15.58
N HIS A 68 -20.15 -3.21 -15.40
CA HIS A 68 -21.05 -2.06 -15.40
C HIS A 68 -21.10 -1.31 -16.74
N HIS A 69 -20.26 -1.67 -17.71
CA HIS A 69 -20.21 -1.01 -19.01
C HIS A 69 -21.18 -1.61 -20.02
N THR A 70 -21.92 -0.72 -20.69
CA THR A 70 -22.72 -1.07 -21.85
C THR A 70 -21.88 -1.00 -23.14
N ARG A 71 -22.41 -1.52 -24.25
CA ARG A 71 -21.76 -1.42 -25.54
C ARG A 71 -21.53 0.04 -25.95
N GLU A 72 -22.50 0.92 -25.67
CA GLU A 72 -22.44 2.34 -26.00
C GLU A 72 -21.39 3.10 -25.18
N SER A 73 -21.26 2.79 -23.90
CA SER A 73 -20.23 3.42 -23.06
C SER A 73 -18.82 2.99 -23.42
N ALA A 74 -18.64 1.72 -23.85
CA ALA A 74 -17.35 1.19 -24.20
C ALA A 74 -16.90 1.59 -25.63
N LEU A 75 -17.82 1.59 -26.61
CA LEU A 75 -17.51 1.90 -28.00
C LEU A 75 -17.71 3.37 -28.39
N GLY A 76 -18.49 4.11 -27.61
CA GLY A 76 -19.02 5.43 -27.96
C GLY A 76 -20.39 5.33 -28.64
N LEU A 77 -21.01 6.50 -28.83
CA LEU A 77 -22.31 6.63 -29.49
C LEU A 77 -22.14 6.77 -31.00
N PRO A 78 -22.98 6.10 -31.81
CA PRO A 78 -22.96 6.35 -33.26
C PRO A 78 -23.48 7.75 -33.55
N VAL A 79 -22.72 8.51 -34.33
CA VAL A 79 -23.08 9.85 -34.84
C VAL A 79 -23.06 9.83 -36.37
N ILE A 80 -23.97 10.59 -36.99
CA ILE A 80 -23.98 10.76 -38.41
C ILE A 80 -23.10 11.95 -38.77
N VAL A 81 -22.08 11.72 -39.58
CA VAL A 81 -21.15 12.73 -40.11
C VAL A 81 -21.29 12.81 -41.63
N HIS A 82 -21.24 14.01 -42.17
CA HIS A 82 -21.21 14.26 -43.60
C HIS A 82 -19.77 14.26 -44.09
N ARG A 83 -19.45 13.41 -45.08
CA ARG A 83 -18.14 13.42 -45.75
C ARG A 83 -18.29 13.48 -47.23
N ASN A 84 -17.41 14.22 -47.89
CA ASN A 84 -17.36 14.28 -49.34
C ASN A 84 -16.36 13.27 -49.87
N TYR A 85 -16.85 12.30 -50.62
CA TYR A 85 -16.04 11.34 -51.34
C TYR A 85 -16.18 11.57 -52.84
N THR A 86 -15.09 11.86 -53.50
CA THR A 86 -15.05 12.06 -54.99
C THR A 86 -16.10 13.02 -55.54
N GLY A 87 -16.48 14.04 -54.76
CA GLY A 87 -17.47 15.05 -55.16
C GLY A 87 -18.92 14.74 -54.77
N ALA A 88 -19.18 13.62 -54.12
CA ALA A 88 -20.50 13.27 -53.59
C ALA A 88 -20.54 13.39 -52.06
N ASP A 89 -21.52 14.12 -51.53
CA ASP A 89 -21.79 14.20 -50.11
C ASP A 89 -22.47 12.93 -49.67
N VAL A 90 -21.79 12.19 -48.75
CA VAL A 90 -22.29 10.92 -48.22
C VAL A 90 -22.42 11.04 -46.71
N GLN A 91 -23.53 10.56 -46.16
CA GLN A 91 -23.69 10.38 -44.73
C GLN A 91 -23.07 9.07 -44.30
N ILE A 92 -22.15 9.14 -43.33
CA ILE A 92 -21.53 7.99 -42.72
C ILE A 92 -21.81 7.94 -41.22
N SER A 93 -21.89 6.75 -40.64
CA SER A 93 -21.97 6.56 -39.24
C SER A 93 -20.57 6.42 -38.66
N GLU A 94 -20.19 7.27 -37.72
CA GLU A 94 -18.96 7.16 -36.93
C GLU A 94 -19.31 7.03 -35.46
N TYR A 95 -18.39 6.45 -34.67
CA TYR A 95 -18.56 6.40 -33.22
C TYR A 95 -17.82 7.57 -32.57
N THR A 96 -18.44 8.19 -31.56
CA THR A 96 -17.73 9.12 -30.68
C THR A 96 -16.61 8.38 -29.94
N MET A 97 -15.64 9.13 -29.43
CA MET A 97 -14.61 8.52 -28.57
C MET A 97 -15.27 7.89 -27.33
N SER A 98 -14.87 6.67 -27.00
CA SER A 98 -15.34 6.01 -25.80
C SER A 98 -14.83 6.71 -24.54
N GLU A 99 -15.59 6.65 -23.47
CA GLU A 99 -15.20 7.17 -22.16
C GLU A 99 -13.86 6.60 -21.68
N ILE A 100 -13.64 5.29 -21.91
CA ILE A 100 -12.41 4.61 -21.51
C ILE A 100 -11.20 5.24 -22.19
N VAL A 101 -11.24 5.47 -23.50
CA VAL A 101 -10.12 6.05 -24.25
C VAL A 101 -9.95 7.53 -23.93
N ALA A 102 -11.06 8.28 -23.79
CA ALA A 102 -11.02 9.69 -23.41
C ALA A 102 -10.34 9.89 -22.05
N THR A 103 -10.67 9.07 -21.06
CA THR A 103 -10.04 9.14 -19.73
C THR A 103 -8.53 8.93 -19.78
N LEU A 104 -8.00 8.10 -20.71
CA LEU A 104 -6.55 7.94 -20.85
C LEU A 104 -5.90 9.24 -21.30
N TYR A 105 -6.47 9.92 -22.29
CA TYR A 105 -5.97 11.22 -22.76
C TYR A 105 -6.09 12.31 -21.69
N ASP A 106 -7.22 12.39 -21.00
CA ASP A 106 -7.44 13.32 -19.88
C ASP A 106 -6.42 13.10 -18.76
N THR A 107 -6.10 11.82 -18.47
CA THR A 107 -5.10 11.47 -17.47
C THR A 107 -3.70 11.89 -17.89
N ILE A 108 -3.33 11.68 -19.15
CA ILE A 108 -2.03 12.13 -19.70
C ILE A 108 -1.93 13.67 -19.61
N GLU A 109 -2.99 14.38 -19.97
CA GLU A 109 -3.01 15.86 -19.92
C GLU A 109 -2.89 16.37 -18.47
N ALA A 110 -3.63 15.75 -17.55
CA ALA A 110 -3.63 16.14 -16.15
C ALA A 110 -2.30 15.89 -15.44
N THR A 111 -1.62 14.78 -15.77
CA THR A 111 -0.40 14.33 -15.06
C THR A 111 0.89 14.75 -15.77
N GLY A 112 0.85 14.89 -17.10
CA GLY A 112 2.01 15.03 -17.97
C GLY A 112 2.81 13.74 -18.16
N ILE A 113 2.35 12.59 -17.61
CA ILE A 113 2.98 11.28 -17.76
C ILE A 113 2.31 10.58 -18.93
N LYS A 114 3.11 10.18 -19.94
CA LYS A 114 2.58 9.55 -21.16
C LYS A 114 2.30 8.05 -20.96
N GLU A 115 3.00 7.41 -20.03
CA GLU A 115 2.97 5.98 -19.80
C GLU A 115 1.93 5.63 -18.72
N GLY A 116 1.26 4.46 -18.89
CA GLY A 116 0.21 4.06 -17.96
C GLY A 116 -0.22 2.61 -18.07
N ILE A 117 -1.05 2.22 -17.13
CA ILE A 117 -1.74 0.92 -17.07
C ILE A 117 -3.23 1.19 -17.27
N LEU A 118 -3.83 0.56 -18.27
CA LEU A 118 -5.28 0.42 -18.38
C LEU A 118 -5.68 -0.91 -17.77
N PHE A 119 -6.30 -0.85 -16.60
CA PHE A 119 -6.77 -2.03 -15.88
C PHE A 119 -8.27 -2.22 -16.08
N LEU A 120 -8.67 -3.34 -16.72
CA LEU A 120 -10.04 -3.71 -16.97
C LEU A 120 -10.41 -4.89 -16.07
N ASP A 121 -11.10 -4.61 -14.98
CA ASP A 121 -11.55 -5.64 -14.04
C ASP A 121 -12.86 -6.30 -14.51
N GLU A 122 -13.09 -7.53 -14.07
CA GLU A 122 -14.28 -8.33 -14.39
C GLU A 122 -14.51 -8.50 -15.90
N ILE A 123 -13.41 -8.62 -16.69
CA ILE A 123 -13.48 -8.69 -18.15
C ILE A 123 -14.30 -9.87 -18.69
N ASN A 124 -14.42 -10.94 -17.92
CA ASN A 124 -15.19 -12.12 -18.26
C ASN A 124 -16.65 -12.11 -17.75
N CYS A 125 -17.07 -10.97 -17.16
CA CYS A 125 -18.46 -10.71 -16.75
C CYS A 125 -19.19 -9.73 -17.70
N VAL A 126 -18.59 -9.39 -18.85
CA VAL A 126 -19.20 -8.48 -19.81
C VAL A 126 -20.47 -9.05 -20.43
N SER A 127 -21.41 -8.17 -20.79
CA SER A 127 -22.64 -8.59 -21.47
C SER A 127 -22.33 -9.25 -22.83
N GLU A 128 -23.22 -10.16 -23.27
CA GLU A 128 -23.09 -10.83 -24.58
C GLU A 128 -23.01 -9.83 -25.74
N SER A 129 -23.64 -8.67 -25.63
CA SER A 129 -23.59 -7.61 -26.64
C SER A 129 -22.26 -6.88 -26.72
N LEU A 130 -21.50 -6.83 -25.60
CA LEU A 130 -20.22 -6.19 -25.51
C LEU A 130 -19.05 -7.14 -25.76
N ALA A 131 -19.20 -8.44 -25.50
CA ALA A 131 -18.13 -9.43 -25.61
C ALA A 131 -17.39 -9.41 -26.97
N PRO A 132 -18.04 -9.33 -28.16
CA PRO A 132 -17.32 -9.26 -29.45
C PRO A 132 -16.43 -8.00 -29.56
N ALA A 133 -16.89 -6.86 -29.04
CA ALA A 133 -16.12 -5.62 -29.07
C ALA A 133 -14.90 -5.71 -28.13
N MET A 134 -15.05 -6.37 -26.97
CA MET A 134 -13.95 -6.61 -26.05
C MET A 134 -12.89 -7.55 -26.64
N LEU A 135 -13.29 -8.58 -27.39
CA LEU A 135 -12.35 -9.44 -28.11
C LEU A 135 -11.53 -8.65 -29.13
N GLN A 136 -12.20 -7.79 -29.90
CA GLN A 136 -11.53 -6.90 -30.85
C GLN A 136 -10.58 -5.94 -30.11
N PHE A 137 -11.02 -5.38 -28.99
CA PHE A 137 -10.18 -4.51 -28.15
C PHE A 137 -8.94 -5.24 -27.62
N LEU A 138 -9.09 -6.45 -27.10
CA LEU A 138 -7.95 -7.23 -26.59
C LEU A 138 -6.91 -7.49 -27.68
N GLN A 139 -7.34 -7.63 -28.92
CA GLN A 139 -6.45 -7.86 -30.05
C GLN A 139 -5.78 -6.58 -30.56
N TYR A 140 -6.56 -5.53 -30.84
CA TYR A 140 -6.10 -4.35 -31.57
C TYR A 140 -5.92 -3.11 -30.67
N LYS A 141 -6.38 -3.16 -29.42
CA LYS A 141 -6.38 -2.02 -28.47
C LYS A 141 -7.16 -0.81 -29.02
N VAL A 142 -8.27 -1.10 -29.72
CA VAL A 142 -9.12 -0.09 -30.36
C VAL A 142 -10.55 -0.26 -29.90
N PHE A 143 -11.17 0.83 -29.46
CA PHE A 143 -12.61 0.95 -29.30
C PHE A 143 -13.18 1.83 -30.41
N GLY A 144 -14.01 1.26 -31.29
CA GLY A 144 -14.49 1.94 -32.50
C GLY A 144 -13.32 2.32 -33.42
N LEU A 145 -13.10 3.63 -33.62
CA LEU A 145 -11.98 4.17 -34.38
C LEU A 145 -10.83 4.70 -33.50
N HIS A 146 -10.97 4.63 -32.19
CA HIS A 146 -10.05 5.26 -31.24
C HIS A 146 -9.14 4.24 -30.59
N GLN A 147 -7.85 4.41 -30.79
CA GLN A 147 -6.81 3.55 -30.25
C GLN A 147 -6.36 4.01 -28.86
N VAL A 148 -6.02 3.04 -28.01
CA VAL A 148 -5.33 3.29 -26.75
C VAL A 148 -3.99 4.00 -27.04
N PRO A 149 -3.62 5.08 -26.31
CA PRO A 149 -2.37 5.79 -26.55
C PRO A 149 -1.14 4.88 -26.43
N ALA A 150 -0.12 5.11 -27.24
CA ALA A 150 1.16 4.42 -27.13
C ALA A 150 1.77 4.66 -25.71
N GLY A 151 2.36 3.61 -25.13
CA GLY A 151 2.86 3.64 -23.76
C GLY A 151 1.86 3.20 -22.68
N TRP A 152 0.64 2.83 -23.07
CA TRP A 152 -0.33 2.25 -22.16
C TRP A 152 -0.38 0.74 -22.29
N VAL A 153 -0.17 0.05 -21.17
CA VAL A 153 -0.20 -1.42 -21.09
C VAL A 153 -1.57 -1.87 -20.59
N VAL A 154 -2.21 -2.77 -21.32
CA VAL A 154 -3.52 -3.30 -20.95
C VAL A 154 -3.34 -4.50 -20.03
N VAL A 155 -3.91 -4.42 -18.84
CA VAL A 155 -4.03 -5.52 -17.89
C VAL A 155 -5.51 -5.76 -17.64
N THR A 156 -5.93 -7.01 -17.66
CA THR A 156 -7.33 -7.38 -17.42
C THR A 156 -7.40 -8.37 -16.27
N ALA A 157 -8.50 -8.38 -15.53
CA ALA A 157 -8.74 -9.35 -14.49
C ALA A 157 -10.12 -10.01 -14.62
N GLY A 158 -10.23 -11.21 -14.09
CA GLY A 158 -11.48 -11.95 -14.04
C GLY A 158 -11.49 -12.98 -12.92
N ASN A 159 -12.67 -13.46 -12.59
CA ASN A 159 -12.85 -14.55 -11.63
C ASN A 159 -13.11 -15.86 -12.38
N PRO A 160 -12.65 -17.01 -11.85
CA PRO A 160 -13.05 -18.32 -12.34
C PRO A 160 -14.57 -18.55 -12.25
N PRO A 161 -15.16 -19.38 -13.13
CA PRO A 161 -16.61 -19.63 -13.18
C PRO A 161 -17.19 -20.19 -11.88
N GLU A 162 -16.39 -20.88 -11.09
CA GLU A 162 -16.80 -21.45 -9.80
C GLU A 162 -17.31 -20.38 -8.83
N PHE A 163 -16.80 -19.15 -8.92
CA PHE A 163 -17.11 -18.05 -8.00
C PHE A 163 -18.20 -17.10 -8.50
N ASN A 164 -18.50 -17.13 -9.78
CA ASN A 164 -19.50 -16.21 -10.35
C ASN A 164 -20.20 -16.84 -11.56
N LYS A 165 -21.51 -17.05 -11.45
CA LYS A 165 -22.33 -17.65 -12.53
C LYS A 165 -22.48 -16.78 -13.78
N SER A 166 -22.24 -15.49 -13.65
CA SER A 166 -22.28 -14.54 -14.77
C SER A 166 -21.00 -14.54 -15.59
N VAL A 167 -20.01 -15.34 -15.20
CA VAL A 167 -18.73 -15.45 -15.90
C VAL A 167 -18.88 -16.28 -17.17
N SER A 168 -18.39 -15.72 -18.28
CA SER A 168 -18.18 -16.46 -19.53
C SER A 168 -16.74 -16.93 -19.60
N GLU A 169 -16.53 -18.22 -19.91
CA GLU A 169 -15.19 -18.74 -20.18
C GLU A 169 -14.70 -18.21 -21.53
N PHE A 170 -13.44 -17.77 -21.55
CA PHE A 170 -12.80 -17.39 -22.80
C PHE A 170 -12.48 -18.63 -23.63
N ASP A 171 -12.81 -18.56 -24.93
CA ASP A 171 -12.44 -19.57 -25.89
C ASP A 171 -10.92 -19.59 -26.16
N ILE A 172 -10.45 -20.63 -26.84
CA ILE A 172 -9.03 -20.79 -27.16
C ILE A 172 -8.51 -19.60 -27.98
N VAL A 173 -9.35 -19.03 -28.84
CA VAL A 173 -8.98 -17.92 -29.73
C VAL A 173 -8.72 -16.65 -28.91
N THR A 174 -9.51 -16.42 -27.87
CA THR A 174 -9.31 -15.30 -26.92
C THR A 174 -8.09 -15.53 -26.04
N LEU A 175 -7.93 -16.74 -25.50
CA LEU A 175 -6.81 -17.10 -24.64
C LEU A 175 -5.46 -17.01 -25.36
N ASP A 176 -5.40 -17.29 -26.67
CA ASP A 176 -4.17 -17.14 -27.48
C ASP A 176 -3.76 -15.65 -27.63
N ARG A 177 -4.66 -14.71 -27.43
CA ARG A 177 -4.40 -13.26 -27.57
C ARG A 177 -3.97 -12.57 -26.28
N VAL A 178 -4.02 -13.26 -25.16
CA VAL A 178 -3.67 -12.72 -23.84
C VAL A 178 -2.49 -13.47 -23.22
N LYS A 179 -1.86 -12.85 -22.23
CA LYS A 179 -0.90 -13.50 -21.34
C LYS A 179 -1.65 -13.92 -20.09
N ARG A 180 -2.08 -15.18 -20.03
CA ARG A 180 -2.83 -15.71 -18.89
C ARG A 180 -1.94 -15.91 -17.69
N VAL A 181 -2.34 -15.32 -16.55
CA VAL A 181 -1.71 -15.41 -15.24
C VAL A 181 -2.75 -15.89 -14.24
N GLU A 182 -2.59 -17.09 -13.72
CA GLU A 182 -3.51 -17.68 -12.73
C GLU A 182 -3.01 -17.47 -11.32
N CYS A 183 -3.86 -16.88 -10.48
CA CYS A 183 -3.57 -16.57 -9.08
C CYS A 183 -4.39 -17.43 -8.13
N GLN A 184 -3.72 -17.94 -7.10
CA GLN A 184 -4.33 -18.65 -5.99
C GLN A 184 -4.05 -17.91 -4.69
N PRO A 185 -4.98 -18.00 -3.70
CA PRO A 185 -4.77 -17.48 -2.37
C PRO A 185 -3.53 -18.12 -1.71
N ASP A 186 -2.72 -17.30 -1.05
CA ASP A 186 -1.53 -17.73 -0.31
C ASP A 186 -1.44 -16.92 0.99
N PHE A 187 -1.61 -17.59 2.13
CA PHE A 187 -1.59 -16.95 3.44
C PHE A 187 -0.23 -16.32 3.76
N GLY A 188 0.88 -16.99 3.42
CA GLY A 188 2.22 -16.49 3.69
C GLY A 188 2.49 -15.16 2.98
N VAL A 189 2.12 -15.07 1.70
CA VAL A 189 2.24 -13.84 0.91
C VAL A 189 1.28 -12.75 1.39
N TRP A 190 0.04 -13.12 1.74
CA TRP A 190 -0.89 -12.16 2.32
C TRP A 190 -0.41 -11.62 3.67
N LYS A 191 0.22 -12.44 4.50
CA LYS A 191 0.76 -12.02 5.79
C LYS A 191 1.86 -10.96 5.65
N GLU A 192 2.75 -11.07 4.63
CA GLU A 192 3.72 -10.01 4.31
C GLU A 192 3.00 -8.68 4.03
N TYR A 193 1.94 -8.73 3.23
CA TYR A 193 1.12 -7.58 2.95
C TYR A 193 0.37 -7.07 4.18
N ALA A 194 -0.18 -7.97 5.00
CA ALA A 194 -0.90 -7.62 6.22
C ALA A 194 -0.05 -6.82 7.20
N TYR A 195 1.21 -7.16 7.37
CA TYR A 195 2.17 -6.34 8.13
C TYR A 195 2.38 -4.97 7.52
N TYR A 196 2.54 -4.89 6.21
CA TYR A 196 2.71 -3.62 5.51
C TYR A 196 1.47 -2.72 5.64
N ALA A 197 0.29 -3.28 5.46
CA ALA A 197 -0.99 -2.59 5.55
C ALA A 197 -1.37 -2.21 6.99
N GLY A 198 -0.84 -2.92 7.99
CA GLY A 198 -1.16 -2.73 9.40
C GLY A 198 -2.48 -3.42 9.78
N VAL A 199 -2.69 -4.62 9.26
CA VAL A 199 -3.81 -5.47 9.66
C VAL A 199 -3.72 -5.79 11.15
N HIS A 200 -4.86 -5.83 11.82
CA HIS A 200 -4.96 -6.00 13.28
C HIS A 200 -4.22 -7.27 13.74
N PRO A 201 -3.35 -7.19 14.77
CA PRO A 201 -2.47 -8.28 15.17
C PRO A 201 -3.21 -9.54 15.62
N ALA A 202 -4.39 -9.42 16.23
CA ALA A 202 -5.22 -10.56 16.59
C ALA A 202 -5.65 -11.40 15.38
N ILE A 203 -5.90 -10.76 14.23
CA ILE A 203 -6.24 -11.46 12.98
C ILE A 203 -5.04 -12.24 12.46
N ILE A 204 -3.87 -11.61 12.40
CA ILE A 204 -2.63 -12.27 11.97
C ILE A 204 -2.33 -13.46 12.87
N SER A 205 -2.41 -13.26 14.19
CA SER A 205 -2.16 -14.29 15.19
C SER A 205 -3.15 -15.47 15.10
N TYR A 206 -4.44 -15.16 14.91
CA TYR A 206 -5.47 -16.19 14.72
C TYR A 206 -5.22 -17.02 13.46
N LEU A 207 -4.90 -16.37 12.36
CA LEU A 207 -4.66 -17.05 11.09
C LEU A 207 -3.35 -17.84 11.07
N GLU A 208 -2.37 -17.50 11.89
CA GLU A 208 -1.19 -18.31 12.10
C GLU A 208 -1.49 -19.64 12.80
N LEU A 209 -2.43 -19.62 13.74
CA LEU A 209 -2.91 -20.82 14.40
C LEU A 209 -3.85 -21.64 13.52
N HIS A 210 -4.58 -20.95 12.63
CA HIS A 210 -5.60 -21.53 11.76
C HIS A 210 -5.43 -21.11 10.29
N PRO A 211 -4.34 -21.49 9.58
CA PRO A 211 -4.07 -21.04 8.23
C PRO A 211 -5.19 -21.37 7.21
N ASN A 212 -5.94 -22.43 7.44
CA ASN A 212 -7.07 -22.83 6.60
C ASN A 212 -8.28 -21.87 6.72
N HIS A 213 -8.32 -21.01 7.75
CA HIS A 213 -9.37 -20.01 7.93
C HIS A 213 -9.10 -18.71 7.17
N TYR A 214 -7.93 -18.59 6.55
CA TYR A 214 -7.57 -17.41 5.76
C TYR A 214 -8.45 -17.24 4.53
N TYR A 215 -8.65 -18.32 3.78
CA TYR A 215 -9.42 -18.29 2.55
C TYR A 215 -10.23 -19.56 2.38
N MET A 216 -11.54 -19.43 2.27
CA MET A 216 -12.46 -20.52 1.98
C MET A 216 -13.66 -19.98 1.23
N VAL A 217 -14.09 -20.68 0.17
CA VAL A 217 -15.35 -20.43 -0.50
C VAL A 217 -16.07 -21.75 -0.70
N ASP A 218 -17.18 -21.92 0.02
CA ASP A 218 -18.08 -23.07 -0.14
C ASP A 218 -19.39 -22.59 -0.77
N ALA A 219 -19.56 -22.89 -2.04
CA ALA A 219 -20.75 -22.58 -2.83
C ALA A 219 -21.64 -23.83 -3.05
N SER A 220 -21.45 -24.92 -2.30
CA SER A 220 -22.19 -26.18 -2.44
C SER A 220 -23.67 -26.02 -2.08
N ASP A 221 -23.99 -25.22 -1.08
CA ASP A 221 -25.38 -24.88 -0.71
C ASP A 221 -25.80 -23.55 -1.30
N LYS A 222 -26.72 -23.57 -2.27
CA LYS A 222 -27.24 -22.37 -2.96
C LYS A 222 -27.96 -21.37 -2.05
N ASN A 223 -28.42 -21.82 -0.90
CA ASN A 223 -29.17 -21.00 0.06
C ASN A 223 -28.33 -20.50 1.23
N ASN A 224 -27.11 -21.02 1.40
CA ASN A 224 -26.24 -20.69 2.53
C ASN A 224 -24.78 -20.72 2.11
N TYR A 225 -24.35 -19.71 1.36
CA TYR A 225 -22.94 -19.54 0.98
C TYR A 225 -22.10 -19.32 2.24
N ARG A 226 -21.04 -20.09 2.39
CA ARG A 226 -20.03 -19.87 3.43
C ARG A 226 -18.74 -19.47 2.76
N PHE A 227 -18.25 -18.29 3.10
CA PHE A 227 -17.00 -17.85 2.52
C PHE A 227 -16.23 -16.95 3.47
N VAL A 228 -14.92 -16.99 3.30
CA VAL A 228 -13.96 -16.09 3.93
C VAL A 228 -12.91 -15.74 2.90
N THR A 229 -12.57 -14.48 2.79
CA THR A 229 -11.59 -13.97 1.84
C THR A 229 -10.56 -13.08 2.53
N ALA A 230 -9.42 -12.86 1.91
CA ALA A 230 -8.42 -11.90 2.39
C ALA A 230 -9.01 -10.49 2.60
N ARG A 231 -9.87 -10.04 1.68
CA ARG A 231 -10.60 -8.76 1.81
C ARG A 231 -11.47 -8.73 3.07
N GLY A 232 -12.20 -9.81 3.34
CA GLY A 232 -13.05 -9.86 4.54
C GLY A 232 -12.25 -9.70 5.84
N TRP A 233 -11.06 -10.28 5.92
CA TRP A 233 -10.16 -10.08 7.06
C TRP A 233 -9.60 -8.66 7.14
N GLU A 234 -9.28 -8.06 6.00
CA GLU A 234 -8.77 -6.68 5.92
C GLU A 234 -9.84 -5.67 6.33
N ASP A 235 -11.05 -5.78 5.77
CA ASP A 235 -12.20 -4.93 6.11
C ASP A 235 -12.58 -5.08 7.60
N LEU A 236 -12.55 -6.30 8.13
CA LEU A 236 -12.75 -6.55 9.57
C LEU A 236 -11.69 -5.84 10.41
N SER A 237 -10.43 -5.92 10.00
CA SER A 237 -9.31 -5.26 10.68
C SER A 237 -9.52 -3.76 10.81
N GLU A 238 -9.90 -3.09 9.72
CA GLU A 238 -10.16 -1.64 9.74
C GLU A 238 -11.28 -1.28 10.72
N MET A 239 -12.36 -2.06 10.72
CA MET A 239 -13.46 -1.81 11.63
C MET A 239 -13.13 -2.11 13.08
N MET A 240 -12.34 -3.16 13.35
CA MET A 240 -11.87 -3.46 14.71
C MET A 240 -11.06 -2.30 15.28
N GLN A 241 -10.09 -1.77 14.51
CA GLN A 241 -9.26 -0.64 14.92
C GLN A 241 -10.11 0.60 15.23
N LEU A 242 -11.08 0.93 14.37
CA LEU A 242 -11.99 2.05 14.60
C LEU A 242 -12.91 1.85 15.83
N TYR A 243 -13.34 0.61 16.07
CA TYR A 243 -14.15 0.28 17.25
C TYR A 243 -13.35 0.43 18.53
N GLU A 244 -12.12 -0.08 18.55
CA GLU A 244 -11.19 0.07 19.67
C GLU A 244 -10.87 1.54 19.95
N GLU A 245 -10.53 2.33 18.93
CA GLU A 245 -10.29 3.77 19.05
C GLU A 245 -11.51 4.53 19.59
N SER A 246 -12.71 4.08 19.25
CA SER A 246 -13.97 4.70 19.65
C SER A 246 -14.54 4.14 20.96
N GLY A 247 -13.88 3.12 21.57
CA GLY A 247 -14.38 2.43 22.75
C GLY A 247 -15.64 1.59 22.50
N ILE A 248 -15.87 1.16 21.25
CA ILE A 248 -16.98 0.27 20.87
C ILE A 248 -16.51 -1.17 21.02
N LEU A 249 -17.37 -2.03 21.54
CA LEU A 249 -17.06 -3.43 21.73
C LEU A 249 -16.90 -4.17 20.38
N VAL A 250 -15.78 -4.83 20.19
CA VAL A 250 -15.57 -5.79 19.10
C VAL A 250 -16.09 -7.14 19.54
N ASP A 251 -17.14 -7.63 18.91
CA ASP A 251 -17.83 -8.85 19.27
C ASP A 251 -18.01 -9.82 18.09
N HIS A 252 -18.62 -10.98 18.37
CA HIS A 252 -18.95 -11.94 17.32
C HIS A 252 -19.86 -11.38 16.24
N ALA A 253 -20.79 -10.45 16.58
CA ALA A 253 -21.70 -9.89 15.59
C ALA A 253 -20.95 -9.05 14.55
N LEU A 254 -19.91 -8.31 14.95
CA LEU A 254 -19.02 -7.62 14.02
C LEU A 254 -18.26 -8.64 13.16
N ALA A 255 -17.61 -9.63 13.77
CA ALA A 255 -16.80 -10.61 13.04
C ALA A 255 -17.61 -11.37 11.98
N ALA A 256 -18.86 -11.73 12.30
CA ALA A 256 -19.75 -12.46 11.39
C ALA A 256 -20.20 -11.67 10.16
N GLN A 257 -20.10 -10.33 10.17
CA GLN A 257 -20.42 -9.49 9.01
C GLN A 257 -19.37 -9.58 7.91
N TYR A 258 -18.13 -9.84 8.26
CA TYR A 258 -16.98 -9.90 7.34
C TYR A 258 -16.51 -11.32 7.08
N VAL A 259 -16.52 -12.18 8.11
CA VAL A 259 -16.17 -13.59 8.06
C VAL A 259 -17.46 -14.40 7.97
N GLN A 260 -17.96 -14.59 6.73
CA GLN A 260 -19.25 -15.22 6.48
C GLN A 260 -19.18 -16.77 6.55
N ASN A 261 -18.47 -17.24 7.55
CA ASN A 261 -18.45 -18.64 8.00
C ASN A 261 -18.70 -18.63 9.51
N PRO A 262 -19.84 -19.17 9.98
CA PRO A 262 -20.21 -19.13 11.39
C PRO A 262 -19.22 -19.78 12.34
N GLU A 263 -18.54 -20.84 11.91
CA GLU A 263 -17.51 -21.51 12.71
C GLU A 263 -16.28 -20.62 12.86
N PHE A 264 -15.81 -20.02 11.76
CA PHE A 264 -14.62 -19.18 11.75
C PHE A 264 -14.84 -17.86 12.47
N SER A 265 -15.99 -17.20 12.24
CA SER A 265 -16.31 -15.94 12.93
C SER A 265 -16.45 -16.12 14.44
N LYS A 266 -17.07 -17.24 14.88
CA LYS A 266 -17.16 -17.56 16.29
C LYS A 266 -15.79 -17.89 16.89
N GLY A 267 -15.00 -18.73 16.22
CA GLY A 267 -13.64 -19.09 16.65
C GLY A 267 -12.73 -17.87 16.76
N PHE A 268 -12.83 -16.94 15.82
CA PHE A 268 -12.10 -15.67 15.86
C PHE A 268 -12.53 -14.78 17.04
N ALA A 269 -13.84 -14.61 17.28
CA ALA A 269 -14.31 -13.78 18.37
C ALA A 269 -13.85 -14.32 19.73
N GLU A 270 -13.95 -15.65 19.95
CA GLU A 270 -13.44 -16.30 21.17
C GLU A 270 -11.92 -16.15 21.31
N TYR A 271 -11.18 -16.18 20.19
CA TYR A 271 -9.75 -15.95 20.20
C TYR A 271 -9.42 -14.50 20.52
N TYR A 272 -10.15 -13.54 19.97
CA TYR A 272 -9.93 -12.12 20.22
C TYR A 272 -10.10 -11.74 21.70
N ASP A 273 -11.11 -12.31 22.37
CA ASP A 273 -11.29 -12.13 23.82
C ASP A 273 -10.06 -12.64 24.60
N ARG A 274 -9.54 -13.84 24.23
CA ARG A 274 -8.33 -14.39 24.85
C ARG A 274 -7.07 -13.57 24.53
N PHE A 275 -6.96 -13.06 23.30
CA PHE A 275 -5.84 -12.23 22.86
C PHE A 275 -5.74 -10.94 23.70
N ASN A 276 -6.88 -10.30 23.96
CA ASN A 276 -6.94 -9.11 24.81
C ASN A 276 -6.64 -9.44 26.28
N TYR A 277 -7.16 -10.56 26.77
CA TYR A 277 -6.81 -11.04 28.10
C TYR A 277 -5.29 -11.27 28.27
N TYR A 278 -4.62 -11.83 27.26
CA TYR A 278 -3.16 -12.02 27.30
C TYR A 278 -2.41 -10.68 27.25
N ARG A 279 -2.91 -9.70 26.47
CA ARG A 279 -2.35 -8.34 26.43
C ARG A 279 -2.32 -7.71 27.83
N GLU A 280 -3.44 -7.79 28.57
CA GLU A 280 -3.55 -7.27 29.92
C GLU A 280 -2.73 -8.09 30.93
N LYS A 281 -2.80 -9.42 30.86
CA LYS A 281 -2.10 -10.34 31.77
C LYS A 281 -0.59 -10.11 31.80
N TYR A 282 0.01 -9.89 30.63
CA TYR A 282 1.45 -9.75 30.49
C TYR A 282 1.93 -8.29 30.57
N ASP A 283 1.04 -7.30 30.45
CA ASP A 283 1.41 -5.89 30.35
C ASP A 283 2.52 -5.69 29.29
N VAL A 284 2.19 -6.00 28.04
CA VAL A 284 3.15 -6.06 26.93
C VAL A 284 3.89 -4.73 26.74
N ASP A 285 3.20 -3.62 26.97
CA ASP A 285 3.79 -2.29 26.85
C ASP A 285 4.89 -2.10 27.91
N ALA A 286 4.65 -2.51 29.16
CA ALA A 286 5.67 -2.49 30.21
C ALA A 286 6.87 -3.39 29.88
N ILE A 287 6.63 -4.59 29.28
CA ILE A 287 7.73 -5.47 28.82
C ILE A 287 8.60 -4.74 27.79
N LEU A 288 8.01 -4.09 26.79
CA LEU A 288 8.71 -3.37 25.73
C LEU A 288 9.42 -2.09 26.23
N GLU A 289 9.06 -1.58 27.39
CA GLU A 289 9.74 -0.48 28.10
C GLU A 289 10.81 -0.98 29.08
N GLY A 290 10.98 -2.29 29.23
CA GLY A 290 11.98 -2.90 30.10
C GLY A 290 11.46 -3.28 31.49
N GLY A 291 10.16 -3.20 31.73
CA GLY A 291 9.50 -3.59 32.99
C GLY A 291 9.27 -5.10 33.13
N ILE A 292 10.23 -5.93 32.71
CA ILE A 292 10.14 -7.40 32.77
C ILE A 292 10.16 -7.87 34.23
N THR A 293 9.08 -8.56 34.65
CA THR A 293 8.97 -9.13 36.02
C THR A 293 9.25 -10.61 36.02
N ALA A 294 9.67 -11.13 37.18
CA ALA A 294 9.84 -12.58 37.37
C ALA A 294 8.51 -13.33 37.19
N GLN A 295 7.38 -12.69 37.51
CA GLN A 295 6.05 -13.25 37.34
C GLN A 295 5.70 -13.43 35.86
N ASN A 296 5.93 -12.39 35.03
CA ASN A 296 5.70 -12.47 33.58
C ASN A 296 6.49 -13.62 32.93
N ILE A 297 7.75 -13.79 33.34
CA ILE A 297 8.59 -14.91 32.87
C ILE A 297 8.05 -16.26 33.32
N ALA A 298 7.61 -16.38 34.57
CA ALA A 298 7.07 -17.64 35.12
C ALA A 298 5.75 -18.02 34.43
N ASP A 299 4.87 -17.04 34.21
CA ASP A 299 3.60 -17.23 33.50
C ASP A 299 3.82 -17.63 32.05
N ALA A 300 4.76 -16.97 31.35
CA ALA A 300 5.11 -17.32 29.97
C ALA A 300 5.70 -18.74 29.84
N ARG A 301 6.51 -19.18 30.83
CA ARG A 301 7.03 -20.57 30.85
C ARG A 301 5.92 -21.63 31.03
N ALA A 302 4.88 -21.28 31.78
CA ALA A 302 3.74 -22.16 32.02
C ALA A 302 2.68 -22.11 30.91
N ALA A 303 2.80 -21.17 29.98
CA ALA A 303 1.85 -20.92 28.90
C ALA A 303 1.76 -22.09 27.91
N GLY A 304 0.54 -22.36 27.44
CA GLY A 304 0.31 -23.30 26.34
C GLY A 304 0.74 -22.68 24.98
N THR A 305 0.71 -23.50 23.93
CA THR A 305 1.15 -23.09 22.58
C THR A 305 0.37 -21.89 22.06
N GLU A 306 -0.95 -21.85 22.24
CA GLU A 306 -1.81 -20.74 21.81
C GLU A 306 -1.40 -19.42 22.48
N GLU A 307 -1.25 -19.45 23.80
CA GLU A 307 -0.85 -18.29 24.60
C GLU A 307 0.57 -17.80 24.24
N ALA A 308 1.50 -18.72 24.04
CA ALA A 308 2.87 -18.38 23.64
C ALA A 308 2.92 -17.71 22.25
N VAL A 309 2.12 -18.17 21.28
CA VAL A 309 1.99 -17.56 19.95
C VAL A 309 1.31 -16.21 20.06
N ALA A 310 0.25 -16.08 20.85
CA ALA A 310 -0.44 -14.80 21.06
C ALA A 310 0.50 -13.76 21.70
N LEU A 311 1.26 -14.15 22.73
CA LEU A 311 2.23 -13.29 23.40
C LEU A 311 3.35 -12.85 22.46
N MET A 312 3.89 -13.76 21.64
CA MET A 312 4.88 -13.44 20.62
C MET A 312 4.33 -12.39 19.62
N ASN A 313 3.10 -12.57 19.16
CA ASN A 313 2.47 -11.65 18.21
C ASN A 313 2.11 -10.29 18.85
N LEU A 314 1.76 -10.25 20.11
CA LEU A 314 1.60 -9.01 20.87
C LEU A 314 2.92 -8.21 20.96
N LEU A 315 4.03 -8.89 21.26
CA LEU A 315 5.36 -8.27 21.25
C LEU A 315 5.73 -7.76 19.85
N MET A 316 5.47 -8.59 18.81
CA MET A 316 5.68 -8.19 17.41
C MET A 316 4.88 -6.96 17.02
N ASP A 317 3.64 -6.84 17.46
CA ASP A 317 2.79 -5.70 17.19
C ASP A 317 3.36 -4.40 17.77
N GLY A 318 3.68 -4.41 19.07
CA GLY A 318 4.24 -3.24 19.73
C GLY A 318 5.58 -2.79 19.13
N ILE A 319 6.47 -3.74 18.78
CA ILE A 319 7.72 -3.45 18.08
C ILE A 319 7.45 -2.90 16.68
N THR A 320 6.55 -3.53 15.92
CA THR A 320 6.23 -3.10 14.56
C THR A 320 5.65 -1.69 14.54
N TYR A 321 4.77 -1.36 15.48
CA TYR A 321 4.18 -0.03 15.62
C TYR A 321 5.26 1.05 15.83
N THR A 322 6.16 0.84 16.79
CA THR A 322 7.23 1.82 17.09
C THR A 322 8.22 1.95 15.93
N MET A 323 8.63 0.84 15.31
CA MET A 323 9.54 0.84 14.16
C MET A 323 8.93 1.48 12.92
N ARG A 324 7.65 1.22 12.64
CA ARG A 324 6.91 1.87 11.56
C ARG A 324 6.84 3.38 11.76
N SER A 325 6.53 3.81 12.99
CA SER A 325 6.49 5.23 13.36
C SER A 325 7.84 5.89 13.22
N CYS A 326 8.93 5.22 13.62
CA CYS A 326 10.30 5.68 13.45
C CYS A 326 10.64 5.91 11.96
N ILE A 327 10.41 4.91 11.10
CA ILE A 327 10.71 5.01 9.67
C ILE A 327 9.85 6.09 8.99
N GLN A 328 8.59 6.22 9.37
CA GLN A 328 7.71 7.27 8.83
C GLN A 328 8.17 8.66 9.25
N MET A 329 8.49 8.87 10.52
CA MET A 329 8.98 10.15 11.05
C MET A 329 10.27 10.57 10.38
N GLU A 330 11.21 9.65 10.21
CA GLU A 330 12.44 9.92 9.48
C GLU A 330 12.18 10.32 8.02
N LYS A 331 11.29 9.60 7.32
CA LYS A 331 10.90 9.95 5.95
C LYS A 331 10.29 11.36 5.87
N MET A 332 9.45 11.71 6.83
CA MET A 332 8.85 13.05 6.94
C MET A 332 9.91 14.13 7.12
N ILE A 333 10.87 13.91 8.03
CA ILE A 333 11.98 14.84 8.30
C ILE A 333 12.85 15.02 7.05
N ARG A 334 13.24 13.94 6.39
CA ARG A 334 14.04 14.02 5.16
C ARG A 334 13.33 14.75 4.00
N LEU A 335 12.00 14.71 3.97
CA LEU A 335 11.21 15.40 2.94
C LEU A 335 10.96 16.89 3.26
N ILE A 336 10.86 17.26 4.54
CA ILE A 336 10.68 18.66 4.93
C ILE A 336 12.01 19.42 5.01
N HIS A 337 13.13 18.75 5.28
CA HIS A 337 14.45 19.36 5.46
C HIS A 337 14.87 20.27 4.27
N PRO A 338 14.87 19.82 3.00
CA PRO A 338 15.29 20.67 1.87
C PRO A 338 14.41 21.92 1.70
N ARG A 339 13.13 21.83 2.09
CA ARG A 339 12.21 22.97 2.07
C ARG A 339 12.56 23.98 3.16
N MET A 340 12.91 23.47 4.35
CA MET A 340 13.35 24.32 5.46
C MET A 340 14.66 25.04 5.14
N GLU A 341 15.61 24.35 4.48
CA GLU A 341 16.84 24.97 4.00
C GLU A 341 16.56 26.09 3.00
N ASP A 342 15.73 25.84 1.96
CA ASP A 342 15.38 26.84 0.97
C ASP A 342 14.66 28.05 1.61
N ILE A 343 13.75 27.81 2.56
CA ILE A 343 13.07 28.87 3.31
C ILE A 343 14.08 29.74 4.08
N LEU A 344 15.02 29.11 4.81
CA LEU A 344 16.02 29.84 5.60
C LEU A 344 16.97 30.64 4.71
N VAL A 345 17.45 30.09 3.60
CA VAL A 345 18.29 30.77 2.63
C VAL A 345 17.57 32.01 2.07
N LYS A 346 16.32 31.87 1.67
CA LYS A 346 15.52 32.98 1.10
C LYS A 346 15.24 34.08 2.14
N ILE A 347 14.95 33.69 3.39
CA ILE A 347 14.80 34.65 4.51
C ILE A 347 16.10 35.41 4.71
N ASN A 348 17.25 34.70 4.68
CA ASN A 348 18.57 35.34 4.83
C ASN A 348 18.87 36.33 3.71
N ASN A 349 18.39 36.09 2.51
CA ASN A 349 18.49 36.99 1.37
C ASN A 349 17.49 38.17 1.43
N GLY A 350 16.75 38.33 2.53
CA GLY A 350 15.89 39.50 2.76
C GLY A 350 14.45 39.40 2.29
N LEU A 351 14.00 38.21 1.89
CA LEU A 351 12.62 38.01 1.50
C LEU A 351 11.72 37.82 2.74
N SER A 352 10.43 38.16 2.62
CA SER A 352 9.45 37.99 3.71
C SER A 352 9.23 36.52 4.05
N CYS A 353 9.35 36.18 5.31
CA CYS A 353 9.13 34.85 5.83
C CYS A 353 7.73 34.32 5.47
N ARG A 354 6.72 35.17 5.65
CA ARG A 354 5.33 34.85 5.33
C ARG A 354 5.15 34.48 3.85
N GLN A 355 5.74 35.29 2.96
CA GLN A 355 5.61 35.05 1.51
C GLN A 355 6.22 33.71 1.11
N ILE A 356 7.46 33.42 1.56
CA ILE A 356 8.19 32.19 1.19
C ILE A 356 7.48 30.95 1.67
N ILE A 357 7.07 30.92 2.96
CA ILE A 357 6.37 29.74 3.51
C ILE A 357 5.04 29.53 2.78
N SER A 358 4.30 30.61 2.43
CA SER A 358 3.07 30.50 1.68
C SER A 358 3.29 29.95 0.25
N GLU A 359 4.39 30.29 -0.41
CA GLU A 359 4.78 29.71 -1.71
C GLU A 359 5.01 28.20 -1.59
N HIS A 360 5.76 27.74 -0.58
CA HIS A 360 5.99 26.32 -0.34
C HIS A 360 4.70 25.54 -0.03
N ILE A 361 3.76 26.14 0.73
CA ILE A 361 2.43 25.54 0.98
C ILE A 361 1.65 25.40 -0.33
N MET A 362 1.64 26.43 -1.18
CA MET A 362 0.97 26.37 -2.49
C MET A 362 1.56 25.26 -3.38
N ASP A 363 2.87 25.13 -3.44
CA ASP A 363 3.55 24.12 -4.25
C ASP A 363 3.27 22.70 -3.73
N CYS A 364 3.23 22.51 -2.41
CA CYS A 364 2.83 21.25 -1.82
C CYS A 364 1.39 20.87 -2.17
N ASN A 365 0.44 21.83 -2.06
CA ASN A 365 -0.96 21.59 -2.41
C ASN A 365 -1.11 21.22 -3.89
N LYS A 366 -0.47 21.96 -4.81
CA LYS A 366 -0.48 21.64 -6.24
C LYS A 366 0.05 20.24 -6.54
N SER A 367 1.16 19.87 -5.89
CA SER A 367 1.77 18.55 -6.07
C SER A 367 0.87 17.43 -5.54
N LEU A 368 0.24 17.65 -4.39
CA LEU A 368 -0.71 16.71 -3.81
C LEU A 368 -1.95 16.52 -4.69
N ASP A 369 -2.56 17.63 -5.15
CA ASP A 369 -3.73 17.59 -6.03
C ASP A 369 -3.43 16.83 -7.33
N LYS A 370 -2.26 17.08 -7.92
CA LYS A 370 -1.80 16.39 -9.13
C LYS A 370 -1.66 14.89 -8.88
N ALA A 371 -1.04 14.49 -7.79
CA ALA A 371 -0.83 13.07 -7.44
C ALA A 371 -2.15 12.35 -7.11
N VAL A 372 -3.09 13.04 -6.46
CA VAL A 372 -4.43 12.50 -6.17
C VAL A 372 -5.25 12.30 -7.45
N ARG A 373 -5.24 13.28 -8.36
CA ARG A 373 -5.93 13.16 -9.67
C ARG A 373 -5.36 12.02 -10.52
N ALA A 374 -4.05 11.83 -10.48
CA ALA A 374 -3.36 10.75 -11.18
C ALA A 374 -3.58 9.36 -10.54
N ARG A 375 -4.24 9.27 -9.38
CA ARG A 375 -4.32 8.05 -8.56
C ARG A 375 -2.96 7.39 -8.30
N ASN A 376 -1.90 8.21 -8.30
CA ASN A 376 -0.50 7.79 -8.18
C ASN A 376 0.09 8.17 -6.81
N ILE A 377 -0.71 8.12 -5.74
CA ILE A 377 -0.26 8.39 -4.38
C ILE A 377 -0.82 7.35 -3.42
N SER A 378 0.07 6.68 -2.70
CA SER A 378 -0.35 5.74 -1.65
C SER A 378 -0.98 6.48 -0.47
N PRO A 379 -1.89 5.84 0.29
CA PRO A 379 -2.45 6.43 1.51
C PRO A 379 -1.37 6.91 2.49
N SER A 380 -0.28 6.14 2.64
CA SER A 380 0.86 6.51 3.47
C SER A 380 1.56 7.79 2.96
N ASN A 381 1.84 7.89 1.66
CA ASN A 381 2.46 9.09 1.09
C ASN A 381 1.52 10.30 1.18
N LYS A 382 0.21 10.10 1.03
CA LYS A 382 -0.79 11.16 1.23
C LYS A 382 -0.76 11.68 2.67
N LYS A 383 -0.71 10.80 3.67
CA LYS A 383 -0.56 11.17 5.09
C LYS A 383 0.73 11.98 5.32
N ILE A 384 1.84 11.58 4.71
CA ILE A 384 3.11 12.31 4.80
C ILE A 384 2.99 13.72 4.20
N GLN A 385 2.37 13.88 3.03
CA GLN A 385 2.18 15.19 2.41
C GLN A 385 1.28 16.10 3.26
N HIS A 386 0.19 15.57 3.82
CA HIS A 386 -0.64 16.35 4.76
C HIS A 386 0.12 16.74 6.02
N TRP A 387 0.98 15.87 6.55
CA TRP A 387 1.82 16.21 7.70
C TRP A 387 2.81 17.34 7.37
N ILE A 388 3.44 17.31 6.19
CA ILE A 388 4.33 18.39 5.74
C ILE A 388 3.57 19.71 5.64
N LEU A 389 2.38 19.70 5.01
CA LEU A 389 1.53 20.89 4.91
C LEU A 389 1.16 21.44 6.28
N HIS A 390 0.69 20.60 7.19
CA HIS A 390 0.33 21.01 8.55
C HIS A 390 1.51 21.65 9.30
N ASN A 391 2.73 21.09 9.17
CA ASN A 391 3.91 21.69 9.79
C ASN A 391 4.29 23.04 9.15
N LEU A 392 4.22 23.16 7.82
CA LEU A 392 4.49 24.45 7.16
C LEU A 392 3.47 25.53 7.55
N GLU A 393 2.18 25.17 7.67
CA GLU A 393 1.13 26.06 8.17
C GLU A 393 1.41 26.47 9.64
N ALA A 394 1.76 25.52 10.50
CA ALA A 394 2.13 25.85 11.89
C ALA A 394 3.37 26.73 11.98
N TYR A 395 4.35 26.57 11.10
CA TYR A 395 5.52 27.44 11.02
C TYR A 395 5.15 28.85 10.52
N LEU A 396 4.25 28.96 9.55
CA LEU A 396 3.73 30.22 9.07
C LEU A 396 3.04 31.01 10.20
N ASP A 397 2.18 30.33 10.97
CA ASP A 397 1.46 30.91 12.09
C ASP A 397 2.42 31.42 13.18
N LYS A 398 3.41 30.58 13.58
CA LYS A 398 4.41 30.96 14.56
C LYS A 398 5.25 32.15 14.08
N CYS A 399 5.73 32.14 12.85
CA CYS A 399 6.52 33.23 12.29
C CYS A 399 5.71 34.50 12.16
N THR A 400 4.42 34.45 11.88
CA THR A 400 3.54 35.61 11.79
C THR A 400 3.22 36.18 13.18
N ASN A 401 2.81 35.33 14.12
CA ASN A 401 2.30 35.76 15.41
C ASN A 401 3.43 36.08 16.41
N GLU A 402 4.42 35.20 16.54
CA GLU A 402 5.54 35.34 17.49
C GLU A 402 6.74 36.05 16.87
N GLY A 403 7.08 35.66 15.63
CA GLY A 403 8.20 36.23 14.90
C GLY A 403 7.94 37.63 14.36
N ARG A 404 6.65 38.04 14.19
CA ARG A 404 6.22 39.31 13.62
C ARG A 404 6.89 39.60 12.26
N ASP A 405 7.09 38.56 11.46
CA ASP A 405 7.80 38.55 10.18
C ASP A 405 9.24 39.15 10.25
N ASN A 406 9.82 39.15 11.45
CA ASN A 406 11.20 39.60 11.65
C ASN A 406 12.17 38.47 11.30
N LYS A 407 13.11 38.73 10.39
CA LYS A 407 14.10 37.78 9.87
C LYS A 407 14.74 36.93 11.00
N ASN A 408 15.40 37.57 11.94
CA ASN A 408 16.19 36.86 12.96
C ASN A 408 15.30 36.02 13.90
N ARG A 409 14.10 36.54 14.26
CA ARG A 409 13.15 35.80 15.10
C ARG A 409 12.57 34.59 14.36
N CYS A 410 12.17 34.77 13.10
CA CYS A 410 11.64 33.68 12.27
C CYS A 410 12.68 32.59 12.05
N THR A 411 13.94 32.95 11.79
CA THR A 411 15.04 31.97 11.66
C THR A 411 15.17 31.11 12.92
N VAL A 412 15.23 31.75 14.11
CA VAL A 412 15.33 31.03 15.39
C VAL A 412 14.10 30.12 15.64
N ILE A 413 12.88 30.59 15.33
CA ILE A 413 11.65 29.81 15.48
C ILE A 413 11.69 28.57 14.61
N LEU A 414 12.08 28.71 13.33
CA LEU A 414 12.15 27.61 12.38
C LEU A 414 13.20 26.58 12.76
N GLN A 415 14.42 27.02 13.14
CA GLN A 415 15.48 26.14 13.61
C GLN A 415 15.07 25.37 14.87
N ASN A 416 14.52 26.04 15.87
CA ASN A 416 14.05 25.38 17.10
C ASN A 416 12.93 24.38 16.82
N SER A 417 11.99 24.75 15.95
CA SER A 417 10.89 23.84 15.59
C SER A 417 11.39 22.58 14.86
N PHE A 418 12.35 22.74 13.97
CA PHE A 418 12.97 21.59 13.27
C PHE A 418 13.82 20.73 14.23
N ASN A 419 14.61 21.34 15.11
CA ASN A 419 15.39 20.62 16.12
C ASN A 419 14.49 19.79 17.05
N ASN A 420 13.32 20.31 17.42
CA ASN A 420 12.34 19.55 18.21
C ASN A 420 11.83 18.32 17.44
N LEU A 421 11.63 18.40 16.11
CA LEU A 421 11.30 17.24 15.28
C LEU A 421 12.43 16.20 15.28
N LEU A 422 13.69 16.64 15.16
CA LEU A 422 14.87 15.75 15.22
C LEU A 422 14.96 15.02 16.56
N HIS A 423 14.80 15.75 17.66
CA HIS A 423 14.79 15.16 19.01
C HIS A 423 13.66 14.14 19.19
N GLY A 424 12.44 14.47 18.72
CA GLY A 424 11.30 13.55 18.75
C GLY A 424 11.59 12.25 17.98
N ALA A 425 12.13 12.35 16.77
CA ALA A 425 12.48 11.20 15.97
C ALA A 425 13.57 10.30 16.60
N ASN A 426 14.61 10.92 17.19
CA ASN A 426 15.66 10.16 17.86
C ASN A 426 15.13 9.43 19.10
N ASN A 427 14.20 10.04 19.85
CA ASN A 427 13.56 9.38 21.00
C ASN A 427 12.76 8.14 20.53
N VAL A 428 11.97 8.26 19.47
CA VAL A 428 11.21 7.12 18.92
C VAL A 428 12.15 6.03 18.38
N THR A 429 13.28 6.42 17.77
CA THR A 429 14.30 5.45 17.32
C THR A 429 14.88 4.68 18.48
N GLN A 430 15.25 5.37 19.57
CA GLN A 430 15.81 4.74 20.76
C GLN A 430 14.80 3.84 21.47
N GLN A 431 13.53 4.25 21.55
CA GLN A 431 12.44 3.42 22.06
C GLN A 431 12.29 2.14 21.24
N SER A 432 12.31 2.24 19.92
CA SER A 432 12.20 1.09 19.02
C SER A 432 13.38 0.11 19.18
N MET A 433 14.61 0.61 19.31
CA MET A 433 15.80 -0.21 19.58
C MET A 433 15.70 -0.93 20.92
N ASN A 434 15.30 -0.19 21.96
CA ASN A 434 15.14 -0.73 23.31
C ASN A 434 14.01 -1.78 23.36
N GLY A 435 12.85 -1.50 22.73
CA GLY A 435 11.73 -2.41 22.68
C GLY A 435 12.09 -3.75 22.02
N LEU A 436 12.82 -3.71 20.90
CA LEU A 436 13.32 -4.93 20.26
C LEU A 436 14.26 -5.71 21.19
N LYS A 437 15.17 -5.03 21.86
CA LYS A 437 16.08 -5.64 22.83
C LYS A 437 15.31 -6.30 23.98
N TYR A 438 14.37 -5.59 24.58
CA TYR A 438 13.59 -6.12 25.71
C TYR A 438 12.69 -7.29 25.31
N ALA A 439 12.14 -7.28 24.08
CA ALA A 439 11.41 -8.44 23.58
C ALA A 439 12.30 -9.68 23.45
N PHE A 440 13.53 -9.53 22.93
CA PHE A 440 14.49 -10.64 22.90
C PHE A 440 14.87 -11.10 24.30
N ASP A 441 15.18 -10.17 25.22
CA ASP A 441 15.52 -10.50 26.60
C ASP A 441 14.39 -11.25 27.30
N PHE A 442 13.14 -10.82 27.10
CA PHE A 442 11.97 -11.48 27.65
C PHE A 442 11.80 -12.91 27.10
N LEU A 443 11.82 -13.06 25.75
CA LEU A 443 11.62 -14.37 25.12
C LEU A 443 12.76 -15.35 25.41
N GLU A 444 14.02 -14.85 25.48
CA GLU A 444 15.19 -15.68 25.84
C GLU A 444 15.09 -16.17 27.28
N ASN A 445 14.66 -15.30 28.23
CA ASN A 445 14.47 -15.67 29.62
C ASN A 445 13.26 -16.59 29.85
N ALA A 446 12.18 -16.41 29.08
CA ALA A 446 10.97 -17.21 29.23
C ALA A 446 11.10 -18.61 28.60
N TYR A 447 11.57 -18.66 27.35
CA TYR A 447 11.53 -19.88 26.52
C TYR A 447 12.91 -20.44 26.17
N GLY A 448 13.97 -19.62 26.27
CA GLY A 448 15.33 -19.99 25.85
C GLY A 448 15.65 -19.59 24.40
N ALA A 449 16.95 -19.42 24.13
CA ALA A 449 17.46 -18.97 22.82
C ALA A 449 17.13 -19.92 21.65
N ASP A 450 17.15 -21.25 21.90
CA ASP A 450 16.94 -22.29 20.88
C ASP A 450 15.48 -22.75 20.76
N SER A 451 14.56 -22.10 21.46
CA SER A 451 13.13 -22.48 21.49
C SER A 451 12.44 -22.28 20.15
N ASN A 452 11.36 -23.03 19.92
CA ASN A 452 10.52 -22.84 18.73
C ASN A 452 9.86 -21.45 18.69
N VAL A 453 9.55 -20.87 19.86
CA VAL A 453 8.99 -19.51 19.96
C VAL A 453 10.00 -18.49 19.51
N MET A 454 11.26 -18.59 19.94
CA MET A 454 12.35 -17.70 19.52
C MET A 454 12.63 -17.82 18.02
N LYS A 455 12.69 -19.04 17.48
CA LYS A 455 12.88 -19.26 16.04
C LYS A 455 11.77 -18.63 15.23
N LYS A 456 10.52 -18.83 15.65
CA LYS A 456 9.36 -18.23 15.01
C LYS A 456 9.38 -16.70 15.10
N PHE A 457 9.73 -16.13 16.24
CA PHE A 457 9.89 -14.68 16.39
C PHE A 457 10.91 -14.08 15.42
N ILE A 458 12.06 -14.74 15.24
CA ILE A 458 13.09 -14.33 14.29
C ILE A 458 12.57 -14.41 12.84
N GLU A 459 11.83 -15.48 12.50
CA GLU A 459 11.20 -15.61 11.18
C GLU A 459 10.20 -14.50 10.92
N GLU A 460 9.37 -14.15 11.92
CA GLU A 460 8.43 -13.02 11.81
C GLU A 460 9.12 -11.69 11.62
N LEU A 461 10.21 -11.43 12.34
CA LEU A 461 11.03 -10.22 12.15
C LEU A 461 11.60 -10.11 10.72
N LYS A 462 11.87 -11.25 10.05
CA LYS A 462 12.36 -11.30 8.66
C LYS A 462 11.24 -11.09 7.63
N ILE A 463 10.03 -11.58 7.92
CA ILE A 463 8.86 -11.45 7.04
C ILE A 463 8.29 -10.04 7.09
N ASN A 464 8.27 -9.43 8.26
CA ASN A 464 7.72 -8.09 8.46
C ASN A 464 8.64 -7.02 7.87
N CYS A 465 8.17 -6.31 6.86
CA CYS A 465 8.96 -5.29 6.15
C CYS A 465 9.41 -4.14 7.04
N HIS A 466 8.63 -3.75 8.05
CA HIS A 466 8.98 -2.66 8.95
C HIS A 466 10.15 -3.04 9.86
N THR A 467 10.10 -4.23 10.47
CA THR A 467 11.18 -4.73 11.33
C THR A 467 12.44 -5.02 10.53
N THR A 468 12.31 -5.65 9.35
CA THR A 468 13.44 -5.92 8.44
C THR A 468 14.15 -4.63 8.02
N ASN A 469 13.41 -3.60 7.60
CA ASN A 469 13.98 -2.32 7.21
C ASN A 469 14.63 -1.60 8.40
N PHE A 470 14.00 -1.65 9.57
CA PHE A 470 14.54 -1.06 10.77
C PHE A 470 15.85 -1.74 11.19
N ILE A 471 15.88 -3.09 11.27
CA ILE A 471 17.07 -3.86 11.66
C ILE A 471 18.22 -3.64 10.68
N LYS A 472 17.97 -3.63 9.37
CA LYS A 472 19.00 -3.32 8.36
C LYS A 472 19.61 -1.94 8.54
N LYS A 473 18.79 -0.98 8.95
CA LYS A 473 19.19 0.42 9.07
C LYS A 473 19.89 0.73 10.38
N TYR A 474 19.33 0.31 11.49
CA TYR A 474 19.80 0.66 12.84
C TYR A 474 20.61 -0.45 13.50
N GLY A 475 20.53 -1.67 12.98
CA GLY A 475 21.19 -2.86 13.53
C GLY A 475 20.41 -3.46 14.71
N SER A 476 20.72 -4.71 15.04
CA SER A 476 20.33 -5.38 16.29
C SER A 476 21.30 -6.53 16.52
N GLU A 477 22.20 -6.38 17.49
CA GLU A 477 23.19 -7.41 17.82
C GLU A 477 22.54 -8.73 18.22
N GLN A 478 21.47 -8.68 19.02
CA GLN A 478 20.71 -9.86 19.45
C GLN A 478 20.06 -10.59 18.27
N PHE A 479 19.46 -9.84 17.33
CA PHE A 479 18.89 -10.43 16.12
C PHE A 479 19.94 -11.22 15.33
N TYR A 480 21.08 -10.64 15.03
CA TYR A 480 22.12 -11.31 14.25
C TYR A 480 22.70 -12.51 14.99
N ARG A 481 22.92 -12.38 16.31
CA ARG A 481 23.40 -13.49 17.17
C ARG A 481 22.43 -14.67 17.13
N LEU A 482 21.14 -14.42 17.35
CA LEU A 482 20.11 -15.47 17.46
C LEU A 482 19.67 -16.02 16.10
N ALA A 483 19.74 -15.21 15.04
CA ALA A 483 19.47 -15.65 13.67
C ALA A 483 20.63 -16.43 13.04
N GLY A 484 21.80 -16.44 13.66
CA GLY A 484 23.01 -17.07 13.10
C GLY A 484 23.52 -16.34 11.85
N GLU A 485 23.23 -15.05 11.71
CA GLU A 485 23.62 -14.22 10.57
C GLU A 485 24.83 -13.35 10.92
N PRO A 486 25.70 -13.02 9.94
CA PRO A 486 26.78 -12.08 10.16
C PRO A 486 26.21 -10.68 10.51
N VAL A 487 26.82 -10.04 11.50
CA VAL A 487 26.45 -8.67 11.90
C VAL A 487 26.68 -7.75 10.70
N GLN A 488 25.60 -7.15 10.21
CA GLN A 488 25.66 -6.13 9.16
C GLN A 488 25.96 -4.76 9.81
N GLN A 489 26.82 -3.97 9.16
CA GLN A 489 27.02 -2.60 9.61
C GLN A 489 25.74 -1.79 9.37
N PRO A 490 25.23 -1.05 10.38
CA PRO A 490 24.09 -0.20 10.21
C PRO A 490 24.30 0.79 9.05
N THR A 491 23.29 0.95 8.20
CA THR A 491 23.32 1.93 7.10
C THR A 491 22.79 3.30 7.55
N TYR A 492 22.68 3.51 8.84
CA TYR A 492 22.10 4.71 9.44
C TYR A 492 22.97 5.95 9.16
N ASN A 493 22.39 6.90 8.43
CA ASN A 493 22.90 8.26 8.40
C ASN A 493 22.22 9.05 9.53
N ASN A 494 22.99 9.55 10.46
CA ASN A 494 22.50 10.23 11.64
C ASN A 494 21.55 11.38 11.26
N LEU A 495 20.34 11.40 11.86
CA LEU A 495 19.40 12.50 11.62
C LEU A 495 19.93 13.85 12.13
N TYR A 496 20.88 13.84 13.06
CA TYR A 496 21.55 15.07 13.51
C TYR A 496 22.42 15.72 12.42
N ASP A 497 22.84 14.96 11.39
CA ASP A 497 23.55 15.51 10.23
C ASP A 497 22.64 16.40 9.36
N LEU A 498 21.32 16.37 9.59
CA LEU A 498 20.32 17.24 8.97
C LEU A 498 20.12 18.56 9.75
N ASN A 499 21.09 18.99 10.54
CA ASN A 499 20.99 20.22 11.35
C ASN A 499 20.97 21.45 10.43
N LEU A 500 19.95 22.30 10.60
CA LEU A 500 19.78 23.55 9.85
C LEU A 500 20.77 24.67 10.26
N THR A 501 21.63 24.46 11.25
CA THR A 501 22.61 25.45 11.73
C THR A 501 23.77 25.66 10.74
N ASP A 502 24.12 24.65 9.96
CA ASP A 502 25.25 24.71 9.03
C ASP A 502 24.94 25.53 7.76
N CYS A 503 23.64 25.67 7.41
CA CYS A 503 23.20 26.50 6.26
C CYS A 503 23.54 27.99 6.41
N LEU A 504 23.96 28.45 7.57
CA LEU A 504 24.31 29.84 7.83
C LEU A 504 25.81 30.13 7.86
N LEU A 505 26.65 29.08 7.91
CA LEU A 505 28.11 29.22 8.05
C LEU A 505 28.90 29.18 6.73
N GLU A 506 28.26 28.83 5.61
CA GLU A 506 28.95 28.76 4.29
C GLU A 506 28.95 30.08 3.51
N GLN A 507 28.57 31.21 4.11
CA GLN A 507 28.57 32.54 3.46
C GLN A 507 29.30 33.63 4.25
N GLU A 508 30.33 33.29 5.06
CA GLU A 508 31.30 34.27 5.51
C GLU A 508 32.64 34.20 4.74
#